data_291f206fccc0068d7cf42c8e5d8f2600
#
_entry.id   291f206fccc0068d7cf42c8e5d8f2600
#
_cell.length_a   1.000
_cell.length_b   1.000
_cell.length_c   1.000
_cell.angle_alpha   90.00
_cell.angle_beta   90.00
_cell.angle_gamma   90.00
#
_symmetry.space_group_name_H-M   'P 1'
#
loop_
_entity.id
_entity.type
_entity.pdbx_description
1 polymer ?
#
loop_
_entity_poly.entity_id
_entity_poly.type
_entity_poly.pdbx_seq_one_letter_code
_entity_poly.pdbx_strand_id
1 'polypeptide(L)'
;MARFKADAEPIFMLLCHHPVVEMTLRFEIFPEDLDATVDFYMRVLCFRLTADRRDQREQYVSLERGGVRVGALRSVVPDVRAARLPPAGVELVLEVDDVVAERDRVTAAGWPLAEDLRERPWGPKDFRILDPAGYYLRITDRTR
;
A
#
# COMPACT_ATOMS: atom_id res chain seq x y z
N MET A 1 5.09 -33.06 -43.74
CA MET A 1 4.56 -32.03 -42.77
C MET A 1 5.25 -32.23 -41.44
N ALA A 2 6.31 -31.48 -41.19
CA ALA A 2 7.07 -31.56 -39.95
C ALA A 2 6.45 -30.58 -38.94
N ARG A 3 5.92 -31.11 -37.82
CA ARG A 3 5.52 -30.31 -36.67
C ARG A 3 6.78 -29.86 -35.94
N PHE A 4 7.11 -28.61 -36.05
CA PHE A 4 8.04 -27.95 -35.14
C PHE A 4 7.34 -27.85 -33.78
N LYS A 5 7.73 -28.67 -32.81
CA LYS A 5 7.53 -28.41 -31.39
C LYS A 5 8.54 -27.34 -31.03
N ALA A 6 8.07 -26.16 -30.79
CA ALA A 6 8.84 -25.12 -30.14
C ALA A 6 8.86 -25.43 -28.63
N ASP A 7 9.82 -26.22 -28.21
CA ASP A 7 10.23 -26.28 -26.79
C ASP A 7 11.11 -25.05 -26.53
N ALA A 8 10.49 -23.89 -26.46
CA ALA A 8 11.11 -22.71 -25.93
C ALA A 8 11.02 -22.82 -24.39
N GLU A 9 11.94 -23.56 -23.80
CA GLU A 9 12.28 -23.31 -22.40
C GLU A 9 12.60 -21.82 -22.29
N PRO A 10 11.89 -21.06 -21.46
CA PRO A 10 12.13 -19.64 -21.39
C PRO A 10 13.55 -19.41 -20.87
N ILE A 11 14.35 -18.71 -21.68
CA ILE A 11 15.71 -18.21 -21.35
C ILE A 11 15.77 -17.58 -19.95
N PHE A 12 14.64 -17.16 -19.43
CA PHE A 12 14.43 -16.64 -18.07
C PHE A 12 14.84 -17.63 -16.96
N MET A 13 14.66 -18.94 -17.13
CA MET A 13 15.07 -19.95 -16.13
C MET A 13 16.59 -20.18 -16.08
N LEU A 14 17.32 -19.87 -17.14
CA LEU A 14 18.79 -20.05 -17.17
C LEU A 14 19.54 -18.96 -16.40
N LEU A 15 18.95 -17.82 -16.12
CA LEU A 15 19.61 -16.71 -15.43
C LEU A 15 19.47 -16.77 -13.90
N CYS A 16 18.57 -17.60 -13.37
CA CYS A 16 18.35 -17.76 -11.93
C CYS A 16 18.86 -19.13 -11.43
N HIS A 17 20.17 -19.40 -11.61
CA HIS A 17 20.80 -20.62 -11.08
C HIS A 17 21.06 -20.57 -9.57
N HIS A 18 20.79 -19.43 -8.93
CA HIS A 18 20.88 -19.30 -7.48
C HIS A 18 19.50 -19.47 -6.85
N PRO A 19 19.43 -20.03 -5.62
CA PRO A 19 18.16 -20.08 -4.89
C PRO A 19 17.59 -18.66 -4.82
N VAL A 20 16.34 -18.49 -5.30
CA VAL A 20 15.66 -17.20 -5.25
C VAL A 20 15.45 -16.82 -3.80
N VAL A 21 16.11 -15.75 -3.38
CA VAL A 21 15.89 -15.16 -2.05
C VAL A 21 14.53 -14.47 -2.07
N GLU A 22 13.71 -14.71 -1.06
CA GLU A 22 12.41 -14.07 -0.93
C GLU A 22 12.55 -12.55 -0.89
N MET A 23 11.75 -11.88 -1.68
CA MET A 23 11.71 -10.42 -1.75
C MET A 23 10.40 -9.91 -1.14
N THR A 24 10.49 -8.90 -0.30
CA THR A 24 9.33 -8.27 0.33
C THR A 24 9.27 -6.79 -0.06
N LEU A 25 8.08 -6.21 0.04
CA LEU A 25 7.87 -4.80 -0.24
C LEU A 25 7.61 -4.02 1.06
N ARG A 26 8.31 -2.92 1.20
CA ARG A 26 8.00 -1.85 2.15
C ARG A 26 7.95 -0.54 1.38
N PHE A 27 6.91 0.25 1.58
CA PHE A 27 6.91 1.61 1.04
C PHE A 27 7.21 2.63 2.15
N GLU A 28 7.89 3.68 1.77
CA GLU A 28 8.26 4.78 2.66
C GLU A 28 7.41 6.00 2.32
N ILE A 29 6.88 6.63 3.35
CA ILE A 29 6.16 7.89 3.25
C ILE A 29 6.85 8.96 4.10
N PHE A 30 6.61 10.22 3.75
CA PHE A 30 7.29 11.36 4.35
C PHE A 30 6.26 12.37 4.87
N PRO A 31 5.51 12.04 5.94
CA PRO A 31 4.52 12.92 6.50
C PRO A 31 5.17 14.05 7.32
N GLU A 32 4.49 15.16 7.41
CA GLU A 32 4.83 16.25 8.34
C GLU A 32 4.46 15.89 9.78
N ASP A 33 3.29 15.23 9.96
CA ASP A 33 2.72 14.83 11.24
C ASP A 33 2.74 13.31 11.41
N LEU A 34 3.76 12.81 12.12
CA LEU A 34 3.88 11.38 12.40
C LEU A 34 2.80 10.87 13.36
N ASP A 35 2.34 11.69 14.30
CA ASP A 35 1.33 11.26 15.27
C ASP A 35 -0.01 11.01 14.55
N ALA A 36 -0.40 11.89 13.64
CA ALA A 36 -1.57 11.69 12.79
C ALA A 36 -1.42 10.46 11.90
N THR A 37 -0.24 10.23 11.35
CA THR A 37 0.07 9.05 10.53
C THR A 37 -0.07 7.76 11.33
N VAL A 38 0.51 7.70 12.51
CA VAL A 38 0.41 6.53 13.41
C VAL A 38 -1.04 6.27 13.78
N ASP A 39 -1.78 7.29 14.19
CA ASP A 39 -3.21 7.15 14.53
C ASP A 39 -4.01 6.57 13.34
N PHE A 40 -3.82 7.11 12.14
CA PHE A 40 -4.53 6.64 10.96
C PHE A 40 -4.23 5.18 10.64
N TYR A 41 -2.97 4.81 10.52
CA TYR A 41 -2.61 3.43 10.15
C TYR A 41 -3.00 2.44 11.24
N MET A 42 -2.92 2.80 12.52
CA MET A 42 -3.32 1.92 13.61
C MET A 42 -4.83 1.85 13.80
N ARG A 43 -5.48 2.99 13.96
CA ARG A 43 -6.92 3.06 14.31
C ARG A 43 -7.83 2.82 13.10
N VAL A 44 -7.52 3.41 11.96
CA VAL A 44 -8.37 3.31 10.75
C VAL A 44 -8.05 2.07 9.94
N LEU A 45 -6.77 1.77 9.71
CA LEU A 45 -6.35 0.64 8.87
C LEU A 45 -5.87 -0.60 9.64
N CYS A 46 -5.93 -0.58 10.98
CA CYS A 46 -5.56 -1.71 11.85
C CYS A 46 -4.14 -2.25 11.63
N PHE A 47 -3.19 -1.37 11.29
CA PHE A 47 -1.78 -1.71 11.30
C PHE A 47 -1.26 -1.80 12.72
N ARG A 48 -0.21 -2.58 12.90
CA ARG A 48 0.54 -2.68 14.15
C ARG A 48 1.80 -1.83 14.06
N LEU A 49 2.06 -1.02 15.08
CA LEU A 49 3.30 -0.27 15.20
C LEU A 49 4.43 -1.23 15.60
N THR A 50 5.45 -1.36 14.75
CA THR A 50 6.56 -2.30 14.94
C THR A 50 7.85 -1.61 15.37
N ALA A 51 8.02 -0.33 15.07
CA ALA A 51 9.09 0.51 15.58
C ALA A 51 8.58 1.93 15.77
N ASP A 52 8.96 2.55 16.87
CA ASP A 52 8.60 3.92 17.21
C ASP A 52 9.83 4.68 17.68
N ARG A 53 10.28 5.62 16.86
CA ARG A 53 11.41 6.49 17.11
C ARG A 53 11.01 7.96 17.02
N ARG A 54 9.78 8.29 17.41
CA ARG A 54 9.28 9.67 17.37
C ARG A 54 9.97 10.59 18.37
N ASP A 55 10.60 10.02 19.39
CA ASP A 55 11.40 10.72 20.42
C ASP A 55 12.85 10.98 20.00
N GLN A 56 13.28 10.52 18.84
CA GLN A 56 14.65 10.67 18.36
C GLN A 56 14.78 11.86 17.39
N ARG A 57 16.01 12.28 17.13
CA ARG A 57 16.32 13.37 16.21
C ARG A 57 15.75 13.13 14.81
N GLU A 58 15.94 11.93 14.29
CA GLU A 58 15.32 11.47 13.05
C GLU A 58 14.07 10.69 13.41
N GLN A 59 12.94 11.38 13.41
CA GLN A 59 11.67 10.79 13.82
C GLN A 59 11.17 9.82 12.75
N TYR A 60 11.06 8.56 13.13
CA TYR A 60 10.68 7.47 12.24
C TYR A 60 9.75 6.48 12.97
N VAL A 61 8.80 5.95 12.22
CA VAL A 61 7.96 4.83 12.66
C VAL A 61 7.90 3.75 11.59
N SER A 62 7.66 2.53 12.03
CA SER A 62 7.39 1.39 11.15
C SER A 62 6.09 0.73 11.56
N LEU A 63 5.26 0.42 10.58
CA LEU A 63 3.92 -0.14 10.74
C LEU A 63 3.75 -1.34 9.82
N GLU A 64 2.97 -2.33 10.28
CA GLU A 64 2.80 -3.58 9.54
C GLU A 64 1.36 -4.12 9.70
N ARG A 65 0.80 -4.62 8.60
CA ARG A 65 -0.43 -5.40 8.58
C ARG A 65 -0.33 -6.47 7.49
N GLY A 66 -0.41 -7.75 7.86
CA GLY A 66 -0.22 -8.84 6.91
C GLY A 66 1.13 -8.72 6.18
N GLY A 67 1.11 -8.79 4.87
CA GLY A 67 2.30 -8.63 4.03
C GLY A 67 2.68 -7.18 3.72
N VAL A 68 1.96 -6.19 4.25
CA VAL A 68 2.19 -4.77 3.98
C VAL A 68 3.02 -4.14 5.09
N ARG A 69 4.10 -3.47 4.70
CA ARG A 69 4.95 -2.70 5.62
C ARG A 69 5.05 -1.25 5.16
N VAL A 70 4.90 -0.35 6.10
CA VAL A 70 4.98 1.10 5.90
C VAL A 70 6.05 1.66 6.82
N GLY A 71 7.02 2.36 6.25
CA GLY A 71 7.93 3.22 6.99
C GLY A 71 7.49 4.68 6.83
N ALA A 72 7.55 5.45 7.89
CA ALA A 72 7.26 6.88 7.83
C ALA A 72 8.38 7.67 8.51
N LEU A 73 9.06 8.46 7.72
CA LEU A 73 10.07 9.41 8.17
C LEU A 73 9.46 10.80 8.19
N ARG A 74 9.56 11.49 9.31
CA ARG A 74 9.06 12.86 9.41
C ARG A 74 9.74 13.75 8.37
N SER A 75 8.94 14.41 7.55
CA SER A 75 9.42 15.41 6.61
C SER A 75 9.49 16.78 7.27
N VAL A 76 10.55 17.51 6.95
CA VAL A 76 10.67 18.95 7.30
C VAL A 76 10.16 19.84 6.16
N VAL A 77 9.84 19.23 5.01
CA VAL A 77 9.27 19.92 3.85
C VAL A 77 7.75 19.87 3.96
N PRO A 78 7.05 21.01 3.79
CA PRO A 78 5.59 21.04 3.84
C PRO A 78 4.95 20.02 2.87
N ASP A 79 3.90 19.37 3.34
CA ASP A 79 3.15 18.40 2.53
C ASP A 79 2.48 19.06 1.33
N VAL A 80 2.85 18.63 0.13
CA VAL A 80 2.23 19.08 -1.12
C VAL A 80 1.10 18.10 -1.49
N ARG A 81 0.06 18.06 -0.65
CA ARG A 81 -1.07 17.10 -0.78
C ARG A 81 -1.71 17.12 -2.16
N ALA A 82 -1.89 18.30 -2.75
CA ALA A 82 -2.50 18.45 -4.07
C ALA A 82 -1.67 17.79 -5.18
N ALA A 83 -0.36 17.68 -5.03
CA ALA A 83 0.51 17.04 -6.01
C ALA A 83 0.48 15.50 -5.93
N ARG A 84 -0.18 14.93 -4.91
CA ARG A 84 -0.31 13.49 -4.71
C ARG A 84 -1.60 12.89 -5.25
N LEU A 85 -2.44 13.68 -5.91
CA LEU A 85 -3.77 13.32 -6.41
C LEU A 85 -3.90 13.54 -7.91
N PRO A 86 -4.53 12.58 -8.62
CA PRO A 86 -4.48 11.13 -8.43
C PRO A 86 -3.06 10.62 -8.62
N PRO A 87 -2.71 9.37 -8.28
CA PRO A 87 -1.33 8.93 -8.37
C PRO A 87 -0.81 8.99 -9.80
N ALA A 88 0.41 9.54 -9.96
CA ALA A 88 1.13 9.58 -11.22
C ALA A 88 2.34 8.66 -11.15
N GLY A 89 2.45 7.72 -12.09
CA GLY A 89 3.53 6.76 -12.18
C GLY A 89 3.35 5.52 -11.30
N VAL A 90 3.10 5.66 -10.01
CA VAL A 90 2.91 4.56 -9.06
C VAL A 90 1.59 4.72 -8.30
N GLU A 91 0.84 3.65 -8.18
CA GLU A 91 -0.36 3.56 -7.35
C GLU A 91 -0.15 2.56 -6.22
N LEU A 92 -0.46 2.94 -4.99
CA LEU A 92 -0.44 2.02 -3.84
C LEU A 92 -1.79 1.30 -3.76
N VAL A 93 -1.77 0.01 -3.98
CA VAL A 93 -2.95 -0.85 -3.95
C VAL A 93 -2.82 -1.81 -2.78
N LEU A 94 -3.76 -1.70 -1.84
CA LEU A 94 -3.85 -2.59 -0.68
C LEU A 94 -4.94 -3.63 -0.95
N GLU A 95 -4.57 -4.89 -0.97
CA GLU A 95 -5.48 -6.00 -1.22
C GLU A 95 -5.94 -6.60 0.10
N VAL A 96 -7.24 -6.73 0.27
CA VAL A 96 -7.89 -7.30 1.47
C VAL A 96 -8.78 -8.47 1.09
N ASP A 97 -9.15 -9.30 2.07
CA ASP A 97 -10.02 -10.45 1.83
C ASP A 97 -11.48 -10.07 1.60
N ASP A 98 -11.93 -8.95 2.17
CA ASP A 98 -13.30 -8.44 2.07
C ASP A 98 -13.28 -6.92 2.01
N VAL A 99 -13.35 -6.36 0.82
CA VAL A 99 -13.28 -4.91 0.60
C VAL A 99 -14.52 -4.18 1.14
N VAL A 100 -15.68 -4.82 1.18
CA VAL A 100 -16.90 -4.22 1.73
C VAL A 100 -16.77 -4.05 3.25
N ALA A 101 -16.32 -5.10 3.95
CA ALA A 101 -16.08 -5.05 5.38
C ALA A 101 -14.98 -4.03 5.73
N GLU A 102 -13.94 -3.95 4.92
CA GLU A 102 -12.87 -2.96 5.11
C GLU A 102 -13.38 -1.53 4.97
N ARG A 103 -14.19 -1.25 3.93
CA ARG A 103 -14.80 0.06 3.73
C ARG A 103 -15.70 0.43 4.91
N ASP A 104 -16.51 -0.50 5.38
CA ASP A 104 -17.43 -0.26 6.50
C ASP A 104 -16.68 0.06 7.78
N ARG A 105 -15.56 -0.62 8.02
CA ARG A 105 -14.71 -0.35 9.17
C ARG A 105 -14.03 1.02 9.09
N VAL A 106 -13.50 1.39 7.93
CA VAL A 106 -12.90 2.72 7.71
C VAL A 106 -13.92 3.82 7.95
N THR A 107 -15.14 3.65 7.43
CA THR A 107 -16.25 4.58 7.63
C THR A 107 -16.66 4.65 9.10
N ALA A 108 -16.76 3.52 9.80
CA ALA A 108 -17.08 3.46 11.21
C ALA A 108 -16.01 4.14 12.10
N ALA A 109 -14.76 4.15 11.66
CA ALA A 109 -13.68 4.89 12.31
C ALA A 109 -13.76 6.41 12.06
N GLY A 110 -14.74 6.88 11.28
CA GLY A 110 -14.95 8.29 10.98
C GLY A 110 -14.02 8.85 9.90
N TRP A 111 -13.34 8.01 9.12
CA TRP A 111 -12.42 8.48 8.09
C TRP A 111 -13.15 8.70 6.75
N PRO A 112 -12.96 9.87 6.09
CA PRO A 112 -13.64 10.17 4.84
C PRO A 112 -13.10 9.32 3.69
N LEU A 113 -13.99 8.93 2.79
CA LEU A 113 -13.62 8.25 1.55
C LEU A 113 -13.34 9.28 0.45
N ALA A 114 -12.25 9.11 -0.29
CA ALA A 114 -11.99 9.88 -1.50
C ALA A 114 -12.90 9.40 -2.65
N GLU A 115 -13.15 8.10 -2.71
CA GLU A 115 -14.13 7.47 -3.61
C GLU A 115 -14.71 6.24 -2.92
N ASP A 116 -16.03 6.13 -2.87
CA ASP A 116 -16.72 4.99 -2.27
C ASP A 116 -16.64 3.74 -3.16
N LEU A 117 -17.06 2.60 -2.63
CA LEU A 117 -17.08 1.32 -3.33
C LEU A 117 -17.65 1.44 -4.72
N ARG A 118 -16.88 1.00 -5.69
CA ARG A 118 -17.26 1.01 -7.11
C ARG A 118 -16.81 -0.28 -7.77
N GLU A 119 -17.74 -0.86 -8.54
CA GLU A 119 -17.38 -1.92 -9.47
C GLU A 119 -16.58 -1.35 -10.64
N ARG A 120 -15.52 -2.05 -11.01
CA ARG A 120 -14.68 -1.64 -12.14
C ARG A 120 -14.86 -2.60 -13.31
N PRO A 121 -14.88 -2.11 -14.56
CA PRO A 121 -14.98 -2.97 -15.74
C PRO A 121 -13.82 -3.96 -15.87
N TRP A 122 -12.68 -3.63 -15.27
CA TRP A 122 -11.43 -4.41 -15.37
C TRP A 122 -11.13 -5.29 -14.17
N GLY A 123 -11.98 -5.31 -13.15
CA GLY A 123 -11.67 -6.09 -11.96
C GLY A 123 -12.64 -5.95 -10.79
N PRO A 124 -12.21 -6.37 -9.61
CA PRO A 124 -13.01 -6.32 -8.40
C PRO A 124 -13.35 -4.91 -7.95
N LYS A 125 -14.30 -4.81 -7.02
CA LYS A 125 -14.66 -3.54 -6.37
C LYS A 125 -13.46 -2.94 -5.68
N ASP A 126 -13.40 -1.63 -5.68
CA ASP A 126 -12.44 -0.87 -4.89
C ASP A 126 -13.09 0.36 -4.25
N PHE A 127 -12.45 0.88 -3.23
CA PHE A 127 -12.67 2.21 -2.71
C PHE A 127 -11.32 2.91 -2.48
N ARG A 128 -11.35 4.22 -2.27
CA ARG A 128 -10.14 5.03 -2.20
C ARG A 128 -10.19 5.97 -1.03
N ILE A 129 -9.06 6.12 -0.36
CA ILE A 129 -8.87 7.02 0.77
C ILE A 129 -7.54 7.76 0.63
N LEU A 130 -7.43 8.86 1.35
CA LEU A 130 -6.18 9.58 1.53
C LEU A 130 -5.71 9.35 2.96
N ASP A 131 -4.44 9.08 3.13
CA ASP A 131 -3.86 9.11 4.47
C ASP A 131 -3.72 10.58 4.97
N PRO A 132 -3.36 10.82 6.24
CA PRO A 132 -3.27 12.19 6.78
C PRO A 132 -2.33 13.12 6.02
N ALA A 133 -1.30 12.58 5.38
CA ALA A 133 -0.36 13.33 4.57
C ALA A 133 -0.79 13.48 3.10
N GLY A 134 -1.95 12.94 2.73
CA GLY A 134 -2.52 13.01 1.39
C GLY A 134 -2.03 11.93 0.44
N TYR A 135 -1.37 10.88 0.93
CA TYR A 135 -1.04 9.73 0.10
C TYR A 135 -2.30 8.97 -0.30
N TYR A 136 -2.39 8.68 -1.58
CA TYR A 136 -3.55 8.07 -2.20
C TYR A 136 -3.48 6.55 -2.07
N LEU A 137 -4.47 5.96 -1.42
CA LEU A 137 -4.56 4.52 -1.20
C LEU A 137 -5.80 3.96 -1.91
N ARG A 138 -5.61 2.99 -2.78
CA ARG A 138 -6.67 2.18 -3.35
C ARG A 138 -6.77 0.88 -2.57
N ILE A 139 -7.99 0.53 -2.15
CA ILE A 139 -8.25 -0.70 -1.40
C ILE A 139 -9.20 -1.57 -2.19
N THR A 140 -8.83 -2.81 -2.41
CA THR A 140 -9.56 -3.74 -3.28
C THR A 140 -9.54 -5.16 -2.73
N ASP A 141 -10.41 -6.02 -3.25
CA ASP A 141 -10.35 -7.44 -2.96
C ASP A 141 -9.09 -8.07 -3.53
N ARG A 142 -8.53 -9.01 -2.78
CA ARG A 142 -7.43 -9.83 -3.25
C ARG A 142 -7.88 -10.67 -4.44
N THR A 143 -7.17 -10.55 -5.55
CA THR A 143 -7.35 -11.46 -6.69
C THR A 143 -6.73 -12.82 -6.36
N ARG A 144 -7.53 -13.87 -6.47
CA ARG A 144 -7.08 -15.26 -6.29
C ARG A 144 -6.61 -15.87 -7.60
#